data_42cd6f7c477381c6adda501e0bf2227a
#
_entry.id   42cd6f7c477381c6adda501e0bf2227a
#
_cell.length_a   1.000
_cell.length_b   1.000
_cell.length_c   1.000
_cell.angle_alpha   90.00
_cell.angle_beta   90.00
_cell.angle_gamma   90.00
#
_symmetry.space_group_name_H-M   'P 1'
#
loop_
_entity.id
_entity.type
_entity.pdbx_description
1 polymer ?
#
loop_
_entity_poly.entity_id
_entity_poly.type
_entity_poly.pdbx_seq_one_letter_code
_entity_poly.pdbx_strand_id
1 'polypeptide(L)'
;DAPYYYENGNQVFNWYGGYWGPKTIRYAIMESMNIIAVKCITDVTPQLAYDYLLKLGFTTLVERKTDSDGLILSDINQSLALGGLTNGITNLEITAAYATIANGGNYIKPVFYTEVYDHDGNLLIDNREPEKTRVISEQTAWLLTSAMHDVVTGGTGSGANSYTGMYTAGKTGTTSGDFDNWFCGYNPYYTASIWLGNDENITYSPGSIKCYMWRDIMDQVIEKKGLDTSATFEMPDGIVQATVCSDTGLLPSNGCPTVTDYFDATKIPTKYCPGVKKVVVCNESHMLANKECPETTTFIYKLNDDGEYVLEGYTWDEALLKEHCNIHGKKKDPKKTTKATTTTEDTSEDTSEDTTDDTTTEEPTTTEEPTTEEPTSEEPTSSTEITTTEEPSSDDSTDTTQ
;
A
#
# COMPACT_ATOMS: atom_id res chain seq x y z
N ASP A 1 -10.42 -8.14 2.64
CA ASP A 1 -9.19 -8.24 3.41
C ASP A 1 -9.43 -9.19 4.58
N ALA A 2 -8.88 -10.39 4.47
CA ALA A 2 -9.03 -11.52 5.38
C ALA A 2 -7.80 -12.42 5.23
N PRO A 3 -7.56 -13.40 6.10
CA PRO A 3 -6.47 -14.36 5.93
C PRO A 3 -6.44 -14.93 4.51
N TYR A 4 -5.29 -14.89 3.88
CA TYR A 4 -5.09 -15.39 2.53
C TYR A 4 -3.71 -16.02 2.40
N TYR A 5 -3.59 -17.00 1.52
CA TYR A 5 -2.38 -17.77 1.35
C TYR A 5 -1.97 -17.81 -0.12
N TYR A 6 -0.67 -17.76 -0.35
CA TYR A 6 -0.11 -18.07 -1.66
C TYR A 6 -0.37 -19.55 -2.02
N GLU A 7 -0.28 -19.88 -3.29
CA GLU A 7 -0.41 -21.28 -3.76
C GLU A 7 0.61 -22.23 -3.12
N ASN A 8 1.75 -21.73 -2.68
CA ASN A 8 2.77 -22.51 -1.98
C ASN A 8 2.46 -22.73 -0.48
N GLY A 9 1.31 -22.26 0.00
CA GLY A 9 0.85 -22.42 1.39
C GLY A 9 1.36 -21.36 2.37
N ASN A 10 2.22 -20.44 1.96
CA ASN A 10 2.67 -19.35 2.81
C ASN A 10 1.58 -18.30 2.97
N GLN A 11 1.41 -17.75 4.17
CA GLN A 11 0.44 -16.71 4.43
C GLN A 11 0.87 -15.35 3.87
N VAL A 12 -0.08 -14.61 3.31
CA VAL A 12 0.10 -13.21 2.89
C VAL A 12 -0.21 -12.31 4.07
N PHE A 13 0.70 -11.40 4.39
CA PHE A 13 0.55 -10.42 5.47
C PHE A 13 0.41 -9.00 4.93
N ASN A 14 -0.41 -8.19 5.59
CA ASN A 14 -0.44 -6.75 5.37
C ASN A 14 0.64 -6.05 6.21
N TRP A 15 1.08 -4.89 5.75
CA TRP A 15 2.10 -4.08 6.45
C TRP A 15 1.59 -3.54 7.80
N TYR A 16 0.27 -3.35 7.94
CA TYR A 16 -0.35 -2.81 9.16
C TYR A 16 -0.69 -3.90 10.19
N GLY A 17 -0.43 -5.18 9.90
CA GLY A 17 -0.88 -6.30 10.72
C GLY A 17 -2.40 -6.47 10.70
N GLY A 18 -2.89 -7.66 10.94
CA GLY A 18 -4.33 -7.94 10.99
C GLY A 18 -5.07 -7.73 9.67
N TYR A 19 -6.40 -7.52 9.79
CA TYR A 19 -7.33 -7.46 8.65
C TYR A 19 -8.36 -6.37 8.86
N TRP A 20 -8.73 -5.69 7.77
CA TRP A 20 -9.72 -4.60 7.81
C TRP A 20 -11.07 -4.98 7.20
N GLY A 21 -11.27 -6.25 6.85
CA GLY A 21 -12.51 -6.75 6.26
C GLY A 21 -12.73 -6.29 4.81
N PRO A 22 -13.96 -6.26 4.34
CA PRO A 22 -14.29 -5.86 2.97
C PRO A 22 -13.87 -4.43 2.66
N LYS A 23 -13.14 -4.26 1.57
CA LYS A 23 -12.68 -2.96 1.07
C LYS A 23 -12.80 -2.92 -0.45
N THR A 24 -13.00 -1.73 -1.00
CA THR A 24 -12.94 -1.53 -2.45
C THR A 24 -11.49 -1.64 -2.96
N ILE A 25 -11.31 -1.96 -4.24
CA ILE A 25 -9.97 -1.97 -4.86
C ILE A 25 -9.32 -0.58 -4.79
N ARG A 26 -10.08 0.50 -4.96
CA ARG A 26 -9.60 1.87 -4.77
C ARG A 26 -9.01 2.08 -3.38
N TYR A 27 -9.72 1.68 -2.33
CA TYR A 27 -9.24 1.76 -0.96
C TYR A 27 -7.99 0.89 -0.75
N ALA A 28 -7.95 -0.29 -1.37
CA ALA A 28 -6.79 -1.19 -1.28
C ALA A 28 -5.54 -0.60 -1.97
N ILE A 29 -5.70 0.11 -3.08
CA ILE A 29 -4.62 0.86 -3.73
C ILE A 29 -4.16 2.01 -2.83
N MET A 30 -5.10 2.78 -2.26
CA MET A 30 -4.85 3.92 -1.38
C MET A 30 -4.01 3.52 -0.17
N GLU A 31 -4.37 2.41 0.49
CA GLU A 31 -3.72 1.89 1.69
C GLU A 31 -2.66 0.81 1.42
N SER A 32 -2.36 0.55 0.16
CA SER A 32 -1.34 -0.45 -0.22
C SER A 32 -1.54 -1.83 0.40
N MET A 33 -2.76 -2.37 0.30
CA MET A 33 -3.17 -3.62 0.94
C MET A 33 -2.63 -4.84 0.18
N ASN A 34 -1.71 -5.59 0.79
CA ASN A 34 -1.03 -6.71 0.16
C ASN A 34 -1.99 -7.85 -0.20
N ILE A 35 -2.86 -8.23 0.72
CA ILE A 35 -3.79 -9.36 0.52
C ILE A 35 -4.70 -9.11 -0.68
N ILE A 36 -5.23 -7.90 -0.84
CA ILE A 36 -6.10 -7.59 -1.97
C ILE A 36 -5.30 -7.57 -3.28
N ALA A 37 -4.06 -7.05 -3.28
CA ALA A 37 -3.20 -7.10 -4.46
C ALA A 37 -2.92 -8.54 -4.91
N VAL A 38 -2.61 -9.44 -3.95
CA VAL A 38 -2.38 -10.87 -4.26
C VAL A 38 -3.65 -11.56 -4.75
N LYS A 39 -4.83 -11.24 -4.21
CA LYS A 39 -6.10 -11.73 -4.73
C LYS A 39 -6.33 -11.27 -6.17
N CYS A 40 -6.11 -10.00 -6.46
CA CYS A 40 -6.26 -9.46 -7.82
C CYS A 40 -5.36 -10.17 -8.84
N ILE A 41 -4.08 -10.40 -8.51
CA ILE A 41 -3.19 -11.10 -9.45
C ILE A 41 -3.56 -12.57 -9.59
N THR A 42 -4.12 -13.20 -8.56
CA THR A 42 -4.63 -14.56 -8.64
C THR A 42 -5.82 -14.63 -9.62
N ASP A 43 -6.76 -13.68 -9.52
CA ASP A 43 -7.93 -13.62 -10.39
C ASP A 43 -7.57 -13.35 -11.87
N VAL A 44 -6.61 -12.45 -12.13
CA VAL A 44 -6.18 -12.12 -13.50
C VAL A 44 -5.09 -13.04 -14.05
N THR A 45 -4.49 -13.85 -13.23
CA THR A 45 -3.33 -14.74 -13.40
C THR A 45 -1.98 -14.02 -13.41
N PRO A 46 -0.95 -14.59 -12.73
CA PRO A 46 0.41 -14.05 -12.77
C PRO A 46 1.01 -13.97 -14.18
N GLN A 47 0.66 -14.90 -15.08
CA GLN A 47 1.13 -14.88 -16.46
C GLN A 47 0.63 -13.63 -17.20
N LEU A 48 -0.65 -13.30 -17.07
CA LEU A 48 -1.19 -12.11 -17.73
C LEU A 48 -0.52 -10.83 -17.19
N ALA A 49 -0.31 -10.75 -15.86
CA ALA A 49 0.39 -9.62 -15.26
C ALA A 49 1.82 -9.48 -15.79
N TYR A 50 2.57 -10.59 -15.87
CA TYR A 50 3.91 -10.64 -16.44
C TYR A 50 3.94 -10.15 -17.89
N ASP A 51 3.01 -10.61 -18.74
CA ASP A 51 2.90 -10.21 -20.15
C ASP A 51 2.62 -8.70 -20.30
N TYR A 52 1.84 -8.12 -19.38
CA TYR A 52 1.62 -6.66 -19.37
C TYR A 52 2.87 -5.88 -18.95
N LEU A 53 3.66 -6.38 -18.01
CA LEU A 53 4.92 -5.75 -17.63
C LEU A 53 5.92 -5.74 -18.80
N LEU A 54 6.00 -6.83 -19.59
CA LEU A 54 6.81 -6.85 -20.82
C LEU A 54 6.36 -5.77 -21.81
N LYS A 55 5.05 -5.57 -21.99
CA LYS A 55 4.50 -4.51 -22.85
C LYS A 55 4.78 -3.10 -22.32
N LEU A 56 4.96 -2.96 -21.02
CA LEU A 56 5.37 -1.71 -20.35
C LEU A 56 6.88 -1.45 -20.41
N GLY A 57 7.63 -2.33 -21.08
CA GLY A 57 9.06 -2.15 -21.36
C GLY A 57 10.01 -2.65 -20.30
N PHE A 58 9.55 -3.47 -19.34
CA PHE A 58 10.43 -4.10 -18.36
C PHE A 58 11.28 -5.19 -19.05
N THR A 59 12.60 -5.13 -18.86
CA THR A 59 13.58 -6.03 -19.50
C THR A 59 14.29 -6.95 -18.51
N THR A 60 14.17 -6.71 -17.21
CA THR A 60 14.85 -7.45 -16.15
C THR A 60 14.05 -8.63 -15.61
N LEU A 61 12.82 -8.81 -16.09
CA LEU A 61 11.90 -9.86 -15.67
C LEU A 61 12.41 -11.24 -16.04
N VAL A 62 12.22 -12.20 -15.15
CA VAL A 62 12.64 -13.59 -15.30
C VAL A 62 11.45 -14.50 -15.53
N GLU A 63 11.27 -15.00 -16.74
CA GLU A 63 10.26 -16.01 -17.03
C GLU A 63 10.63 -17.34 -16.37
N ARG A 64 11.87 -17.81 -16.58
CA ARG A 64 12.43 -19.00 -15.96
C ARG A 64 13.97 -18.97 -15.99
N LYS A 65 14.59 -19.13 -14.83
CA LYS A 65 16.05 -19.22 -14.69
C LYS A 65 16.37 -20.30 -13.64
N THR A 66 17.40 -21.08 -13.87
CA THR A 66 17.96 -21.98 -12.86
C THR A 66 19.20 -21.31 -12.28
N ASP A 67 19.27 -21.16 -10.98
CA ASP A 67 20.43 -20.60 -10.29
C ASP A 67 21.56 -21.62 -10.12
N SER A 68 22.65 -21.23 -9.43
CA SER A 68 23.82 -22.07 -9.17
C SER A 68 23.51 -23.32 -8.33
N ASP A 69 22.48 -23.25 -7.52
CA ASP A 69 22.08 -24.30 -6.56
C ASP A 69 20.99 -25.22 -7.16
N GLY A 70 20.60 -25.00 -8.41
CA GLY A 70 19.58 -25.76 -9.13
C GLY A 70 18.15 -25.33 -8.83
N LEU A 71 17.94 -24.22 -8.11
CA LEU A 71 16.61 -23.67 -7.82
C LEU A 71 16.06 -22.97 -9.08
N ILE A 72 14.78 -23.24 -9.37
CA ILE A 72 14.08 -22.57 -10.48
C ILE A 72 13.51 -21.26 -9.96
N LEU A 73 13.97 -20.16 -10.54
CA LEU A 73 13.49 -18.80 -10.30
C LEU A 73 12.54 -18.39 -11.44
N SER A 74 11.46 -17.71 -11.09
CA SER A 74 10.49 -17.17 -12.05
C SER A 74 9.73 -16.02 -11.39
N ASP A 75 9.48 -14.95 -12.15
CA ASP A 75 8.64 -13.83 -11.72
C ASP A 75 7.15 -14.06 -12.04
N ILE A 76 6.81 -15.17 -12.71
CA ILE A 76 5.44 -15.59 -12.99
C ILE A 76 4.87 -16.30 -11.76
N ASN A 77 4.59 -15.53 -10.73
CA ASN A 77 4.03 -16.01 -9.47
C ASN A 77 3.22 -14.93 -8.76
N GLN A 78 2.47 -15.29 -7.72
CA GLN A 78 1.60 -14.35 -7.00
C GLN A 78 2.35 -13.22 -6.28
N SER A 79 3.64 -13.40 -5.91
CA SER A 79 4.43 -12.37 -5.24
C SER A 79 4.77 -11.19 -6.16
N LEU A 80 4.61 -11.37 -7.49
CA LEU A 80 4.71 -10.30 -8.49
C LEU A 80 3.78 -9.12 -8.15
N ALA A 81 2.60 -9.39 -7.57
CA ALA A 81 1.67 -8.35 -7.12
C ALA A 81 2.25 -7.40 -6.06
N LEU A 82 3.27 -7.83 -5.35
CA LEU A 82 3.93 -7.09 -4.27
C LEU A 82 5.34 -6.61 -4.66
N GLY A 83 5.72 -6.78 -5.93
CA GLY A 83 7.05 -6.43 -6.41
C GLY A 83 8.14 -7.47 -6.07
N GLY A 84 7.74 -8.72 -5.75
CA GLY A 84 8.66 -9.83 -5.50
C GLY A 84 9.29 -10.32 -6.80
N LEU A 85 10.39 -9.70 -7.23
CA LEU A 85 11.07 -9.94 -8.49
C LEU A 85 12.45 -10.54 -8.27
N THR A 86 12.87 -11.42 -9.16
CA THR A 86 14.17 -12.12 -9.12
C THR A 86 15.35 -11.15 -9.25
N ASN A 87 15.31 -10.25 -10.22
CA ASN A 87 16.40 -9.30 -10.50
C ASN A 87 16.05 -7.85 -10.09
N GLY A 88 14.79 -7.58 -9.65
CA GLY A 88 14.30 -6.22 -9.48
C GLY A 88 14.02 -5.52 -10.82
N ILE A 89 13.88 -4.20 -10.78
CA ILE A 89 13.59 -3.35 -11.93
C ILE A 89 14.46 -2.09 -11.91
N THR A 90 14.67 -1.48 -13.06
CA THR A 90 15.37 -0.21 -13.15
C THR A 90 14.43 0.96 -12.84
N ASN A 91 14.97 2.05 -12.29
CA ASN A 91 14.20 3.28 -12.04
C ASN A 91 13.64 3.86 -13.35
N LEU A 92 14.38 3.75 -14.45
CA LEU A 92 13.93 4.22 -15.74
C LEU A 92 12.70 3.45 -16.26
N GLU A 93 12.71 2.11 -16.16
CA GLU A 93 11.60 1.26 -16.62
C GLU A 93 10.33 1.52 -15.83
N ILE A 94 10.41 1.59 -14.50
CA ILE A 94 9.21 1.88 -13.69
C ILE A 94 8.69 3.29 -13.95
N THR A 95 9.58 4.28 -14.15
CA THR A 95 9.16 5.65 -14.53
C THR A 95 8.41 5.63 -15.86
N ALA A 96 8.90 4.90 -16.87
CA ALA A 96 8.23 4.77 -18.16
C ALA A 96 6.87 4.05 -18.05
N ALA A 97 6.76 3.05 -17.17
CA ALA A 97 5.49 2.37 -16.91
C ALA A 97 4.45 3.31 -16.27
N TYR A 98 4.85 4.13 -15.29
CA TYR A 98 3.96 5.15 -14.71
C TYR A 98 3.65 6.26 -15.72
N ALA A 99 4.60 6.65 -16.57
CA ALA A 99 4.36 7.60 -17.68
C ALA A 99 3.33 7.03 -18.68
N THR A 100 3.30 5.72 -18.87
CA THR A 100 2.29 5.05 -19.72
C THR A 100 0.88 5.27 -19.15
N ILE A 101 0.69 5.16 -17.83
CA ILE A 101 -0.60 5.43 -17.18
C ILE A 101 -0.94 6.92 -17.32
N ALA A 102 -0.01 7.82 -17.00
CA ALA A 102 -0.18 9.27 -17.13
C ALA A 102 -0.54 9.70 -18.57
N ASN A 103 -0.05 8.97 -19.57
CA ASN A 103 -0.23 9.21 -20.99
C ASN A 103 -1.43 8.44 -21.58
N GLY A 104 -2.47 8.21 -20.78
CA GLY A 104 -3.70 7.56 -21.24
C GLY A 104 -3.50 6.12 -21.75
N GLY A 105 -2.49 5.41 -21.23
CA GLY A 105 -2.23 4.00 -21.57
C GLY A 105 -1.33 3.74 -22.76
N ASN A 106 -0.66 4.77 -23.29
CA ASN A 106 0.29 4.65 -24.37
C ASN A 106 1.73 4.60 -23.84
N TYR A 107 2.40 3.49 -24.05
CA TYR A 107 3.83 3.35 -23.76
C TYR A 107 4.66 4.06 -24.82
N ILE A 108 5.65 4.82 -24.36
CA ILE A 108 6.68 5.47 -25.17
C ILE A 108 8.04 5.01 -24.63
N LYS A 109 8.85 4.42 -25.47
CA LYS A 109 10.21 4.00 -25.06
C LYS A 109 11.02 5.24 -24.66
N PRO A 110 11.64 5.25 -23.46
CA PRO A 110 12.49 6.35 -23.06
C PRO A 110 13.66 6.58 -23.99
N VAL A 111 13.93 7.85 -24.31
CA VAL A 111 15.08 8.29 -25.12
C VAL A 111 15.82 9.41 -24.40
N PHE A 112 17.14 9.49 -24.56
CA PHE A 112 17.99 10.53 -23.96
C PHE A 112 18.41 11.59 -24.95
N TYR A 113 18.08 11.41 -26.24
CA TYR A 113 18.36 12.33 -27.32
C TYR A 113 17.22 12.31 -28.32
N THR A 114 16.90 13.46 -28.87
CA THR A 114 15.85 13.63 -29.87
C THR A 114 16.42 13.50 -31.28
N GLU A 115 17.63 13.97 -31.50
CA GLU A 115 18.28 13.97 -32.80
C GLU A 115 19.78 13.70 -32.66
N VAL A 116 20.33 12.97 -33.60
CA VAL A 116 21.79 12.76 -33.74
C VAL A 116 22.17 13.06 -35.18
N TYR A 117 23.17 13.90 -35.35
CA TYR A 117 23.72 14.29 -36.66
C TYR A 117 25.15 13.76 -36.82
N ASP A 118 25.55 13.50 -38.06
CA ASP A 118 26.95 13.26 -38.38
C ASP A 118 27.72 14.60 -38.52
N HIS A 119 29.04 14.52 -38.81
CA HIS A 119 29.90 15.66 -38.96
C HIS A 119 29.56 16.54 -40.20
N ASP A 120 28.84 15.99 -41.16
CA ASP A 120 28.39 16.69 -42.36
C ASP A 120 27.01 17.33 -42.19
N GLY A 121 26.37 17.14 -41.04
CA GLY A 121 25.06 17.66 -40.69
C GLY A 121 23.90 16.81 -41.18
N ASN A 122 24.13 15.57 -41.59
CA ASN A 122 23.06 14.67 -41.96
C ASN A 122 22.44 14.06 -40.69
N LEU A 123 21.11 14.01 -40.64
CA LEU A 123 20.37 13.42 -39.55
C LEU A 123 20.53 11.89 -39.57
N LEU A 124 21.16 11.33 -38.52
CA LEU A 124 21.35 9.90 -38.32
C LEU A 124 20.25 9.24 -37.52
N ILE A 125 19.78 9.92 -36.48
CA ILE A 125 18.70 9.43 -35.60
C ILE A 125 17.70 10.54 -35.40
N ASP A 126 16.43 10.24 -35.59
CA ASP A 126 15.29 11.11 -35.31
C ASP A 126 14.34 10.43 -34.31
N ASN A 127 14.31 10.93 -33.08
CA ASN A 127 13.42 10.49 -32.02
C ASN A 127 12.40 11.58 -31.61
N ARG A 128 12.19 12.61 -32.45
CA ARG A 128 11.25 13.70 -32.15
C ARG A 128 9.80 13.22 -32.08
N GLU A 129 9.47 12.20 -32.85
CA GLU A 129 8.17 11.57 -32.85
C GLU A 129 8.32 10.06 -32.52
N PRO A 130 8.50 9.73 -31.22
CA PRO A 130 8.68 8.35 -30.81
C PRO A 130 7.42 7.54 -31.04
N GLU A 131 7.61 6.26 -31.37
CA GLU A 131 6.52 5.30 -31.50
C GLU A 131 5.74 5.17 -30.21
N LYS A 132 4.40 5.18 -30.32
CA LYS A 132 3.47 5.00 -29.21
C LYS A 132 2.78 3.65 -29.33
N THR A 133 2.93 2.82 -28.32
CA THR A 133 2.26 1.52 -28.25
C THR A 133 1.19 1.55 -27.18
N ARG A 134 -0.07 1.31 -27.56
CA ARG A 134 -1.16 1.22 -26.56
C ARG A 134 -1.03 -0.09 -25.78
N VAL A 135 -0.86 0.04 -24.46
CA VAL A 135 -0.74 -1.09 -23.53
C VAL A 135 -2.04 -1.33 -22.78
N ILE A 136 -2.66 -0.26 -22.27
CA ILE A 136 -3.96 -0.30 -21.59
C ILE A 136 -4.91 0.73 -22.20
N SER A 137 -6.21 0.56 -21.98
CA SER A 137 -7.21 1.53 -22.45
C SER A 137 -7.11 2.86 -21.72
N GLU A 138 -7.64 3.93 -22.30
CA GLU A 138 -7.73 5.26 -21.69
C GLU A 138 -8.56 5.20 -20.40
N GLN A 139 -9.65 4.43 -20.42
CA GLN A 139 -10.50 4.23 -19.26
C GLN A 139 -9.74 3.58 -18.10
N THR A 140 -8.96 2.52 -18.39
CA THR A 140 -8.13 1.85 -17.38
C THR A 140 -7.08 2.80 -16.81
N ALA A 141 -6.38 3.54 -17.69
CA ALA A 141 -5.37 4.51 -17.29
C ALA A 141 -5.96 5.60 -16.38
N TRP A 142 -7.12 6.13 -16.75
CA TRP A 142 -7.81 7.17 -15.98
C TRP A 142 -8.31 6.65 -14.62
N LEU A 143 -8.92 5.45 -14.58
CA LEU A 143 -9.38 4.82 -13.33
C LEU A 143 -8.22 4.57 -12.36
N LEU A 144 -7.07 4.09 -12.87
CA LEU A 144 -5.85 3.94 -12.07
C LEU A 144 -5.33 5.29 -11.57
N THR A 145 -5.31 6.31 -12.43
CA THR A 145 -4.91 7.68 -12.07
C THR A 145 -5.79 8.24 -10.96
N SER A 146 -7.11 8.08 -11.07
CA SER A 146 -8.07 8.50 -10.06
C SER A 146 -7.84 7.76 -8.72
N ALA A 147 -7.60 6.44 -8.75
CA ALA A 147 -7.33 5.68 -7.53
C ALA A 147 -5.95 6.02 -6.91
N MET A 148 -4.93 6.29 -7.73
CA MET A 148 -3.60 6.70 -7.25
C MET A 148 -3.56 8.15 -6.79
N HIS A 149 -4.52 8.99 -7.20
CA HIS A 149 -4.70 10.31 -6.60
C HIS A 149 -5.11 10.20 -5.12
N ASP A 150 -5.98 9.25 -4.79
CA ASP A 150 -6.37 9.00 -3.39
C ASP A 150 -5.18 8.54 -2.52
N VAL A 151 -4.21 7.82 -3.08
CA VAL A 151 -2.94 7.49 -2.37
C VAL A 151 -2.22 8.75 -1.91
N VAL A 152 -2.22 9.80 -2.75
CA VAL A 152 -1.53 11.07 -2.48
C VAL A 152 -2.36 12.00 -1.61
N THR A 153 -3.68 12.01 -1.73
CA THR A 153 -4.54 12.93 -0.99
C THR A 153 -4.92 12.45 0.41
N GLY A 154 -4.93 11.14 0.65
CA GLY A 154 -5.35 10.58 1.94
C GLY A 154 -4.72 9.24 2.32
N GLY A 155 -3.88 8.66 1.46
CA GLY A 155 -3.29 7.34 1.65
C GLY A 155 -1.81 7.35 2.01
N THR A 156 -1.16 6.23 1.74
CA THR A 156 0.26 5.97 2.08
C THR A 156 1.25 6.92 1.42
N GLY A 157 0.86 7.63 0.36
CA GLY A 157 1.66 8.60 -0.38
C GLY A 157 1.37 10.06 -0.05
N SER A 158 0.66 10.36 1.03
CA SER A 158 0.20 11.71 1.37
C SER A 158 1.33 12.76 1.48
N GLY A 159 2.56 12.33 1.80
CA GLY A 159 3.74 13.20 1.78
C GLY A 159 4.10 13.77 0.39
N ALA A 160 3.60 13.18 -0.70
CA ALA A 160 3.83 13.65 -2.07
C ALA A 160 2.75 14.62 -2.58
N ASN A 161 1.76 14.97 -1.75
CA ASN A 161 0.74 15.94 -2.11
C ASN A 161 1.37 17.32 -2.35
N SER A 162 1.21 17.86 -3.56
CA SER A 162 1.82 19.10 -3.99
C SER A 162 1.28 20.30 -3.20
N TYR A 163 2.17 21.17 -2.74
CA TYR A 163 1.80 22.43 -2.09
C TYR A 163 1.27 23.48 -3.09
N THR A 164 1.54 23.30 -4.38
CA THR A 164 1.04 24.18 -5.43
C THR A 164 -0.42 23.92 -5.79
N GLY A 165 -1.01 22.83 -5.29
CA GLY A 165 -2.35 22.39 -5.66
C GLY A 165 -2.42 21.58 -6.96
N MET A 166 -1.28 21.29 -7.60
CA MET A 166 -1.22 20.46 -8.80
C MET A 166 -1.79 19.06 -8.56
N TYR A 167 -2.67 18.61 -9.46
CA TYR A 167 -3.18 17.25 -9.42
C TYR A 167 -2.02 16.25 -9.50
N THR A 168 -1.87 15.42 -8.47
CA THR A 168 -0.80 14.45 -8.34
C THR A 168 -1.38 13.06 -8.11
N ALA A 169 -0.88 12.08 -8.82
CA ALA A 169 -1.19 10.68 -8.62
C ALA A 169 0.12 9.90 -8.46
N GLY A 170 0.12 8.85 -7.64
CA GLY A 170 1.32 8.06 -7.43
C GLY A 170 1.13 6.91 -6.46
N LYS A 171 2.21 6.14 -6.27
CA LYS A 171 2.21 4.97 -5.41
C LYS A 171 3.54 4.83 -4.66
N THR A 172 3.45 4.48 -3.40
CA THR A 172 4.58 4.09 -2.57
C THR A 172 4.95 2.62 -2.80
N GLY A 173 6.22 2.29 -2.65
CA GLY A 173 6.73 0.93 -2.55
C GLY A 173 7.70 0.84 -1.38
N THR A 174 7.65 -0.29 -0.66
CA THR A 174 8.60 -0.60 0.41
C THR A 174 8.74 -2.11 0.48
N THR A 175 9.95 -2.62 0.30
CA THR A 175 10.23 -4.06 0.41
C THR A 175 10.24 -4.52 1.85
N SER A 176 10.03 -5.82 2.07
CA SER A 176 10.19 -6.43 3.39
C SER A 176 11.60 -6.19 3.92
N GLY A 177 11.72 -5.69 5.16
CA GLY A 177 13.01 -5.31 5.74
C GLY A 177 13.51 -3.92 5.33
N ASP A 178 12.69 -3.13 4.63
CA ASP A 178 12.99 -1.75 4.24
C ASP A 178 14.29 -1.59 3.42
N PHE A 179 14.63 -2.56 2.57
CA PHE A 179 15.80 -2.48 1.71
C PHE A 179 15.61 -1.49 0.57
N ASP A 180 14.41 -1.46 -0.01
CA ASP A 180 14.03 -0.58 -1.11
C ASP A 180 12.83 0.27 -0.74
N ASN A 181 12.96 1.56 -0.95
CA ASN A 181 11.91 2.53 -0.67
C ASN A 181 11.63 3.35 -1.91
N TRP A 182 10.42 3.24 -2.45
CA TRP A 182 9.99 3.83 -3.70
C TRP A 182 8.86 4.83 -3.51
N PHE A 183 8.88 5.86 -4.33
CA PHE A 183 7.70 6.61 -4.71
C PHE A 183 7.74 6.87 -6.21
N CYS A 184 6.72 6.41 -6.93
CA CYS A 184 6.51 6.66 -8.35
C CYS A 184 5.25 7.50 -8.49
N GLY A 185 5.38 8.68 -9.08
CA GLY A 185 4.27 9.62 -9.20
C GLY A 185 4.34 10.47 -10.45
N TYR A 186 3.23 11.11 -10.76
CA TYR A 186 3.08 11.98 -11.92
C TYR A 186 2.00 13.03 -11.70
N ASN A 187 2.11 14.07 -12.47
CA ASN A 187 1.10 15.10 -12.68
C ASN A 187 0.76 15.18 -14.18
N PRO A 188 -0.12 16.08 -14.65
CA PRO A 188 -0.46 16.20 -16.07
C PRO A 188 0.71 16.53 -17.00
N TYR A 189 1.86 16.95 -16.47
CA TYR A 189 3.02 17.37 -17.25
C TYR A 189 4.21 16.46 -17.18
N TYR A 190 4.45 15.84 -16.00
CA TYR A 190 5.68 15.09 -15.73
C TYR A 190 5.45 13.85 -14.90
N THR A 191 6.27 12.84 -15.16
CA THR A 191 6.39 11.62 -14.35
C THR A 191 7.79 11.53 -13.78
N ALA A 192 7.90 11.14 -12.51
CA ALA A 192 9.17 10.92 -11.85
C ALA A 192 9.06 9.77 -10.85
N SER A 193 10.18 9.08 -10.63
CA SER A 193 10.31 8.05 -9.60
C SER A 193 11.50 8.34 -8.71
N ILE A 194 11.35 8.08 -7.42
CA ILE A 194 12.43 8.13 -6.44
C ILE A 194 12.60 6.74 -5.84
N TRP A 195 13.85 6.30 -5.82
CA TRP A 195 14.29 5.12 -5.10
C TRP A 195 15.30 5.53 -4.04
N LEU A 196 15.11 5.04 -2.84
CA LEU A 196 16.03 5.17 -1.71
C LEU A 196 16.36 3.76 -1.22
N GLY A 197 17.62 3.42 -1.25
CA GLY A 197 18.13 2.11 -0.85
C GLY A 197 19.67 2.08 -0.85
N ASN A 198 20.24 0.89 -0.72
CA ASN A 198 21.67 0.65 -0.80
C ASN A 198 21.96 -0.40 -1.88
N ASP A 199 23.15 -0.36 -2.45
CA ASP A 199 23.60 -1.36 -3.44
C ASP A 199 23.66 -2.78 -2.83
N GLU A 200 23.84 -2.86 -1.53
CA GLU A 200 23.70 -4.07 -0.74
C GLU A 200 22.39 -4.01 0.06
N ASN A 201 21.79 -5.17 0.36
CA ASN A 201 20.54 -5.26 1.13
C ASN A 201 20.76 -4.84 2.60
N ILE A 202 20.92 -3.55 2.82
CA ILE A 202 21.02 -2.93 4.14
C ILE A 202 19.70 -2.24 4.44
N THR A 203 19.10 -2.54 5.58
CA THR A 203 17.85 -1.90 6.04
C THR A 203 18.02 -0.40 6.10
N TYR A 204 17.12 0.33 5.43
CA TYR A 204 17.04 1.78 5.45
C TYR A 204 15.57 2.21 5.49
N SER A 205 15.11 2.66 6.66
CA SER A 205 13.71 3.01 6.91
C SER A 205 13.53 4.54 6.88
N PRO A 206 13.51 5.19 5.70
CA PRO A 206 13.42 6.64 5.57
C PRO A 206 11.99 7.18 5.84
N GLY A 207 11.03 6.33 6.13
CA GLY A 207 9.63 6.72 6.27
C GLY A 207 9.08 7.39 5.02
N SER A 208 8.52 8.60 5.16
CA SER A 208 7.92 9.36 4.07
C SER A 208 8.89 10.26 3.29
N ILE A 209 10.20 10.21 3.57
CA ILE A 209 11.21 11.09 2.91
C ILE A 209 11.12 10.97 1.38
N LYS A 210 10.98 9.76 0.83
CA LYS A 210 10.79 9.52 -0.62
C LYS A 210 9.65 10.35 -1.23
N CYS A 211 8.55 10.48 -0.47
CA CYS A 211 7.39 11.27 -0.90
C CYS A 211 7.66 12.78 -0.83
N TYR A 212 8.29 13.24 0.26
CA TYR A 212 8.64 14.65 0.41
C TYR A 212 9.66 15.10 -0.64
N MET A 213 10.69 14.29 -0.91
CA MET A 213 11.67 14.58 -1.96
C MET A 213 11.00 14.70 -3.33
N TRP A 214 10.12 13.75 -3.66
CA TRP A 214 9.37 13.79 -4.93
C TRP A 214 8.56 15.08 -5.04
N ARG A 215 7.78 15.42 -4.02
CA ARG A 215 6.97 16.64 -3.96
C ARG A 215 7.84 17.89 -4.14
N ASP A 216 8.89 18.00 -3.35
CA ASP A 216 9.73 19.21 -3.33
C ASP A 216 10.45 19.44 -4.67
N ILE A 217 10.86 18.36 -5.36
CA ILE A 217 11.42 18.42 -6.72
C ILE A 217 10.35 18.85 -7.70
N MET A 218 9.18 18.22 -7.67
CA MET A 218 8.11 18.52 -8.64
C MET A 218 7.51 19.89 -8.43
N ASP A 219 7.33 20.36 -7.21
CA ASP A 219 6.86 21.71 -6.92
C ASP A 219 7.84 22.76 -7.44
N GLN A 220 9.15 22.56 -7.29
CA GLN A 220 10.16 23.44 -7.91
C GLN A 220 10.11 23.43 -9.44
N VAL A 221 9.85 22.28 -10.06
CA VAL A 221 9.67 22.18 -11.52
C VAL A 221 8.43 22.96 -11.96
N ILE A 222 7.32 22.81 -11.25
CA ILE A 222 6.05 23.51 -11.51
C ILE A 222 6.28 25.04 -11.44
N GLU A 223 6.87 25.51 -10.36
CA GLU A 223 7.14 26.94 -10.16
C GLU A 223 8.09 27.52 -11.21
N LYS A 224 9.26 26.86 -11.43
CA LYS A 224 10.27 27.33 -12.38
C LYS A 224 9.80 27.35 -13.81
N LYS A 225 8.89 26.47 -14.19
CA LYS A 225 8.32 26.42 -15.55
C LYS A 225 7.01 27.18 -15.68
N GLY A 226 6.45 27.70 -14.58
CA GLY A 226 5.19 28.42 -14.58
C GLY A 226 4.02 27.57 -15.10
N LEU A 227 3.94 26.30 -14.66
CA LEU A 227 2.91 25.39 -15.14
C LEU A 227 1.54 25.73 -14.54
N ASP A 228 0.49 25.48 -15.31
CA ASP A 228 -0.88 25.67 -14.84
C ASP A 228 -1.24 24.59 -13.81
N THR A 229 -1.37 25.00 -12.55
CA THR A 229 -1.69 24.09 -11.44
C THR A 229 -3.14 23.65 -11.41
N SER A 230 -4.01 24.24 -12.24
CA SER A 230 -5.41 23.81 -12.41
C SER A 230 -5.56 22.62 -13.38
N ALA A 231 -4.48 22.25 -14.09
CA ALA A 231 -4.50 21.12 -15.03
C ALA A 231 -4.82 19.80 -14.31
N THR A 232 -5.69 19.02 -14.92
CA THR A 232 -6.10 17.69 -14.45
C THR A 232 -6.07 16.68 -15.58
N PHE A 233 -6.30 15.42 -15.27
CA PHE A 233 -6.47 14.38 -16.28
C PHE A 233 -7.92 14.36 -16.74
N GLU A 234 -8.14 14.61 -18.01
CA GLU A 234 -9.48 14.58 -18.61
C GLU A 234 -10.08 13.18 -18.48
N MET A 235 -11.32 13.13 -18.03
CA MET A 235 -12.08 11.87 -17.93
C MET A 235 -12.48 11.42 -19.34
N PRO A 236 -12.03 10.24 -19.81
CA PRO A 236 -12.35 9.79 -21.15
C PRO A 236 -13.82 9.35 -21.26
N ASP A 237 -14.32 9.33 -22.49
CA ASP A 237 -15.62 8.75 -22.79
C ASP A 237 -15.71 7.30 -22.29
N GLY A 238 -16.89 6.92 -21.83
CA GLY A 238 -17.14 5.58 -21.31
C GLY A 238 -16.79 5.40 -19.83
N ILE A 239 -16.37 6.43 -19.11
CA ILE A 239 -16.33 6.45 -17.65
C ILE A 239 -17.57 7.14 -17.11
N VAL A 240 -18.19 6.51 -16.12
CA VAL A 240 -19.39 7.01 -15.44
C VAL A 240 -19.27 6.87 -13.93
N GLN A 241 -19.99 7.69 -13.21
CA GLN A 241 -20.16 7.50 -11.76
C GLN A 241 -21.36 6.62 -11.49
N ALA A 242 -21.22 5.68 -10.56
CA ALA A 242 -22.31 4.87 -10.06
C ALA A 242 -22.24 4.71 -8.55
N THR A 243 -23.40 4.71 -7.90
CA THR A 243 -23.52 4.40 -6.48
C THR A 243 -23.78 2.91 -6.33
N VAL A 244 -22.94 2.25 -5.53
CA VAL A 244 -23.01 0.80 -5.27
C VAL A 244 -23.09 0.52 -3.78
N CYS A 245 -23.50 -0.68 -3.42
CA CYS A 245 -23.39 -1.19 -2.05
C CYS A 245 -21.92 -1.34 -1.69
N SER A 246 -21.45 -0.68 -0.63
CA SER A 246 -20.04 -0.73 -0.22
C SER A 246 -19.60 -2.12 0.27
N ASP A 247 -20.55 -2.96 0.67
CA ASP A 247 -20.26 -4.32 1.15
C ASP A 247 -20.12 -5.33 0.01
N THR A 248 -20.84 -5.15 -1.11
CA THR A 248 -20.90 -6.14 -2.20
C THR A 248 -20.41 -5.63 -3.54
N GLY A 249 -20.34 -4.32 -3.73
CA GLY A 249 -20.08 -3.71 -5.04
C GLY A 249 -21.24 -3.78 -6.03
N LEU A 250 -22.39 -4.36 -5.66
CA LEU A 250 -23.59 -4.45 -6.49
C LEU A 250 -24.47 -3.18 -6.36
N LEU A 251 -25.50 -3.03 -7.20
CA LEU A 251 -26.46 -1.94 -7.04
C LEU A 251 -27.11 -1.99 -5.65
N PRO A 252 -27.26 -0.86 -4.94
CA PRO A 252 -27.73 -0.87 -3.57
C PRO A 252 -29.21 -1.20 -3.48
N SER A 253 -29.57 -2.08 -2.55
CA SER A 253 -30.94 -2.30 -2.09
C SER A 253 -31.23 -1.42 -0.87
N ASN A 254 -32.52 -1.37 -0.47
CA ASN A 254 -32.92 -0.58 0.69
C ASN A 254 -32.14 -1.01 1.96
N GLY A 255 -31.52 -0.03 2.62
CA GLY A 255 -30.71 -0.25 3.84
C GLY A 255 -29.25 -0.65 3.61
N CYS A 256 -28.78 -0.76 2.35
CA CYS A 256 -27.37 -0.96 2.08
C CYS A 256 -26.55 0.29 2.44
N PRO A 257 -25.35 0.12 3.04
CA PRO A 257 -24.36 1.18 3.03
C PRO A 257 -23.89 1.39 1.58
N THR A 258 -23.66 2.64 1.18
CA THR A 258 -23.36 2.97 -0.22
C THR A 258 -22.06 3.73 -0.36
N VAL A 259 -21.42 3.56 -1.50
CA VAL A 259 -20.27 4.33 -1.98
C VAL A 259 -20.52 4.71 -3.44
N THR A 260 -20.13 5.93 -3.81
CA THR A 260 -20.11 6.37 -5.20
C THR A 260 -18.69 6.34 -5.70
N ASP A 261 -18.47 5.68 -6.83
CA ASP A 261 -17.15 5.56 -7.45
C ASP A 261 -17.29 5.61 -8.98
N TYR A 262 -16.15 5.63 -9.67
CA TYR A 262 -16.06 5.65 -11.12
C TYR A 262 -15.96 4.23 -11.68
N PHE A 263 -16.63 4.01 -12.80
CA PHE A 263 -16.71 2.73 -13.48
C PHE A 263 -16.56 2.90 -14.99
N ASP A 264 -15.98 1.89 -15.64
CA ASP A 264 -16.22 1.68 -17.06
C ASP A 264 -17.75 1.45 -17.26
N ALA A 265 -18.38 2.22 -18.13
CA ALA A 265 -19.81 2.15 -18.38
C ALA A 265 -20.28 0.74 -18.78
N THR A 266 -19.39 -0.08 -19.36
CA THR A 266 -19.67 -1.47 -19.74
C THR A 266 -19.55 -2.46 -18.58
N LYS A 267 -19.04 -2.01 -17.42
CA LYS A 267 -18.73 -2.82 -16.24
C LYS A 267 -19.54 -2.42 -15.00
N ILE A 268 -20.49 -1.52 -15.14
CA ILE A 268 -21.38 -1.15 -14.03
C ILE A 268 -22.15 -2.40 -13.58
N PRO A 269 -22.25 -2.63 -12.25
CA PRO A 269 -23.09 -3.71 -11.74
C PRO A 269 -24.54 -3.58 -12.22
N THR A 270 -25.12 -4.68 -12.67
CA THR A 270 -26.52 -4.75 -13.12
C THR A 270 -27.43 -5.47 -12.13
N LYS A 271 -26.83 -6.23 -11.19
CA LYS A 271 -27.55 -6.97 -10.16
C LYS A 271 -27.68 -6.11 -8.90
N TYR A 272 -28.79 -6.18 -8.22
CA TYR A 272 -28.99 -5.56 -6.91
C TYR A 272 -28.38 -6.42 -5.80
N CYS A 273 -27.91 -5.75 -4.75
CA CYS A 273 -27.43 -6.42 -3.54
C CYS A 273 -28.56 -7.28 -2.95
N PRO A 274 -28.39 -8.60 -2.84
CA PRO A 274 -29.43 -9.49 -2.29
C PRO A 274 -29.54 -9.38 -0.76
N GLY A 275 -28.72 -8.56 -0.14
CA GLY A 275 -28.49 -8.49 1.29
C GLY A 275 -27.22 -9.22 1.68
N VAL A 276 -26.76 -8.92 2.89
CA VAL A 276 -25.55 -9.51 3.45
C VAL A 276 -25.75 -9.87 4.92
N LYS A 277 -25.10 -10.92 5.36
CA LYS A 277 -24.99 -11.27 6.79
C LYS A 277 -23.60 -10.87 7.27
N LYS A 278 -23.54 -9.94 8.21
CA LYS A 278 -22.28 -9.52 8.83
C LYS A 278 -21.98 -10.38 10.05
N VAL A 279 -20.73 -10.83 10.16
CA VAL A 279 -20.23 -11.59 11.27
C VAL A 279 -18.94 -10.97 11.76
N VAL A 280 -18.86 -10.68 13.06
CA VAL A 280 -17.65 -10.11 13.68
C VAL A 280 -16.83 -11.25 14.27
N VAL A 281 -15.59 -11.35 13.85
CA VAL A 281 -14.66 -12.43 14.21
C VAL A 281 -13.49 -11.85 14.98
N CYS A 282 -13.06 -12.54 16.01
CA CYS A 282 -11.85 -12.23 16.76
C CYS A 282 -10.61 -12.60 15.93
N ASN A 283 -9.68 -11.66 15.77
CA ASN A 283 -8.49 -11.84 14.93
C ASN A 283 -7.54 -12.92 15.47
N GLU A 284 -7.54 -13.16 16.78
CA GLU A 284 -6.66 -14.11 17.43
C GLU A 284 -7.25 -15.53 17.47
N SER A 285 -8.52 -15.69 17.86
CA SER A 285 -9.16 -17.01 17.98
C SER A 285 -9.77 -17.50 16.69
N HIS A 286 -10.01 -16.61 15.71
CA HIS A 286 -10.75 -16.87 14.48
C HIS A 286 -12.23 -17.31 14.69
N MET A 287 -12.75 -17.10 15.89
CA MET A 287 -14.13 -17.42 16.29
C MET A 287 -14.98 -16.16 16.34
N LEU A 288 -16.30 -16.30 16.50
CA LEU A 288 -17.20 -15.17 16.69
C LEU A 288 -16.69 -14.28 17.83
N ALA A 289 -16.51 -13.00 17.55
CA ALA A 289 -16.02 -12.06 18.54
C ALA A 289 -17.02 -11.91 19.69
N ASN A 290 -16.48 -11.66 20.87
CA ASN A 290 -17.22 -11.15 22.02
C ASN A 290 -16.71 -9.73 22.36
N LYS A 291 -17.36 -9.07 23.31
CA LYS A 291 -17.04 -7.69 23.68
C LYS A 291 -15.65 -7.48 24.33
N GLU A 292 -14.99 -8.55 24.70
CA GLU A 292 -13.67 -8.55 25.33
C GLU A 292 -12.54 -8.79 24.32
N CYS A 293 -12.89 -9.00 23.03
CA CYS A 293 -11.89 -9.19 21.97
C CYS A 293 -11.24 -7.85 21.64
N PRO A 294 -9.90 -7.72 21.78
CA PRO A 294 -9.20 -6.45 21.54
C PRO A 294 -9.19 -6.06 20.07
N GLU A 295 -9.10 -7.06 19.19
CA GLU A 295 -9.07 -6.87 17.73
C GLU A 295 -10.08 -7.79 17.06
N THR A 296 -10.87 -7.21 16.16
CA THR A 296 -11.94 -7.92 15.45
C THR A 296 -11.99 -7.53 13.98
N THR A 297 -12.40 -8.47 13.13
CA THR A 297 -12.69 -8.24 11.72
C THR A 297 -14.14 -8.58 11.43
N THR A 298 -14.81 -7.71 10.66
CA THR A 298 -16.16 -7.98 10.19
C THR A 298 -16.10 -8.69 8.84
N PHE A 299 -16.67 -9.88 8.76
CA PHE A 299 -16.85 -10.62 7.52
C PHE A 299 -18.26 -10.49 6.99
N ILE A 300 -18.37 -10.59 5.67
CA ILE A 300 -19.63 -10.47 4.95
C ILE A 300 -19.91 -11.79 4.24
N TYR A 301 -20.98 -12.44 4.66
CA TYR A 301 -21.56 -13.56 3.92
C TYR A 301 -22.45 -13.01 2.81
N LYS A 302 -22.14 -13.38 1.58
CA LYS A 302 -22.96 -13.07 0.42
C LYS A 302 -23.93 -14.21 0.11
N LEU A 303 -25.10 -13.88 -0.37
CA LEU A 303 -26.06 -14.87 -0.85
C LEU A 303 -25.59 -15.39 -2.22
N ASN A 304 -25.34 -16.72 -2.34
CA ASN A 304 -25.03 -17.36 -3.62
C ASN A 304 -26.31 -17.57 -4.46
N ASP A 305 -26.14 -18.08 -5.68
CA ASP A 305 -27.25 -18.32 -6.58
C ASP A 305 -28.22 -19.42 -6.06
N ASP A 306 -27.77 -20.29 -5.16
CA ASP A 306 -28.57 -21.33 -4.50
C ASP A 306 -29.35 -20.81 -3.27
N GLY A 307 -29.18 -19.54 -2.91
CA GLY A 307 -29.85 -18.90 -1.77
C GLY A 307 -29.19 -19.17 -0.43
N GLU A 308 -27.95 -19.63 -0.42
CA GLU A 308 -27.14 -19.87 0.78
C GLU A 308 -26.18 -18.69 1.02
N TYR A 309 -25.97 -18.36 2.30
CA TYR A 309 -24.96 -17.37 2.67
C TYR A 309 -23.57 -18.02 2.69
N VAL A 310 -22.72 -17.62 1.76
CA VAL A 310 -21.34 -18.10 1.63
C VAL A 310 -20.33 -16.97 1.87
N LEU A 311 -19.18 -17.36 2.42
CA LEU A 311 -18.07 -16.47 2.66
C LEU A 311 -17.03 -16.61 1.54
N GLU A 312 -17.15 -15.81 0.50
CA GLU A 312 -16.27 -15.87 -0.68
C GLU A 312 -14.82 -15.47 -0.32
N GLY A 313 -13.87 -16.22 -0.83
CA GLY A 313 -12.45 -15.93 -0.71
C GLY A 313 -11.91 -16.03 0.71
N TYR A 314 -12.54 -16.85 1.53
CA TYR A 314 -12.18 -17.07 2.91
C TYR A 314 -11.60 -18.46 3.09
N THR A 315 -10.44 -18.55 3.73
CA THR A 315 -9.68 -19.80 3.88
C THR A 315 -9.71 -20.39 5.29
N TRP A 316 -10.45 -19.76 6.20
CA TRP A 316 -10.60 -20.29 7.55
C TRP A 316 -11.67 -21.39 7.61
N ASP A 317 -11.56 -22.24 8.63
CA ASP A 317 -12.58 -23.22 8.90
C ASP A 317 -13.88 -22.53 9.36
N GLU A 318 -14.93 -22.56 8.54
CA GLU A 318 -16.24 -22.00 8.87
C GLU A 318 -16.85 -22.65 10.14
N ALA A 319 -16.40 -23.83 10.54
CA ALA A 319 -16.84 -24.46 11.79
C ALA A 319 -16.48 -23.59 13.01
N LEU A 320 -15.40 -22.82 12.96
CA LEU A 320 -15.00 -21.91 14.05
C LEU A 320 -15.97 -20.73 14.21
N LEU A 321 -16.70 -20.36 13.14
CA LEU A 321 -17.68 -19.28 13.16
C LEU A 321 -19.02 -19.68 13.81
N LYS A 322 -19.14 -20.90 14.33
CA LYS A 322 -20.28 -21.37 15.13
C LYS A 322 -20.11 -21.14 16.61
N GLU A 323 -18.87 -20.86 17.05
CA GLU A 323 -18.53 -20.67 18.45
C GLU A 323 -17.99 -19.27 18.72
N HIS A 324 -18.23 -18.76 19.93
CA HIS A 324 -17.68 -17.48 20.37
C HIS A 324 -16.25 -17.62 20.87
N CYS A 325 -15.46 -16.57 20.69
CA CYS A 325 -14.10 -16.48 21.15
C CYS A 325 -13.95 -16.98 22.60
N ASN A 326 -13.04 -17.95 22.77
CA ASN A 326 -12.74 -18.57 24.03
C ASN A 326 -11.41 -18.09 24.65
N ILE A 327 -10.65 -17.28 23.91
CA ILE A 327 -9.39 -16.67 24.35
C ILE A 327 -9.67 -15.44 25.21
N HIS A 328 -10.60 -14.59 24.75
CA HIS A 328 -10.98 -13.34 25.40
C HIS A 328 -12.32 -13.51 26.10
N GLY A 329 -12.37 -13.13 27.37
CA GLY A 329 -13.55 -13.21 28.20
C GLY A 329 -13.31 -13.94 29.51
N LYS A 330 -14.18 -13.75 30.48
CA LYS A 330 -14.06 -14.43 31.78
C LYS A 330 -14.10 -15.94 31.57
N LYS A 331 -13.02 -16.65 31.89
CA LYS A 331 -13.03 -18.10 32.06
C LYS A 331 -14.17 -18.42 33.02
N LYS A 332 -15.19 -19.13 32.57
CA LYS A 332 -16.12 -19.76 33.50
C LYS A 332 -15.28 -20.71 34.32
N ASP A 333 -15.19 -20.50 35.63
CA ASP A 333 -14.63 -21.46 36.56
C ASP A 333 -15.27 -22.82 36.27
N PRO A 334 -14.48 -23.87 36.13
CA PRO A 334 -15.07 -25.23 35.98
C PRO A 334 -15.93 -25.48 37.21
N LYS A 335 -17.25 -25.54 37.01
CA LYS A 335 -18.19 -25.95 38.04
C LYS A 335 -17.66 -27.23 38.67
N LYS A 336 -17.29 -27.14 39.94
CA LYS A 336 -17.01 -28.23 40.82
C LYS A 336 -18.18 -29.23 40.74
N THR A 337 -18.00 -30.28 39.99
CA THR A 337 -18.93 -31.41 39.98
C THR A 337 -18.68 -32.19 41.27
N THR A 338 -19.39 -31.83 42.30
CA THR A 338 -19.46 -32.62 43.53
C THR A 338 -20.27 -33.86 43.21
N LYS A 339 -19.60 -34.97 43.00
CA LYS A 339 -20.18 -36.30 43.04
C LYS A 339 -20.20 -36.70 44.51
N ALA A 340 -21.41 -36.79 45.06
CA ALA A 340 -21.62 -37.34 46.37
C ALA A 340 -21.17 -38.80 46.38
N THR A 341 -20.29 -39.15 47.30
CA THR A 341 -20.13 -40.50 47.80
C THR A 341 -20.09 -40.44 49.31
N THR A 342 -21.11 -41.03 49.89
CA THR A 342 -21.38 -41.29 51.30
C THR A 342 -20.29 -42.19 51.82
N THR A 343 -19.73 -41.90 53.02
CA THR A 343 -19.52 -42.85 54.16
C THR A 343 -18.94 -42.07 55.34
N THR A 344 -19.73 -42.01 56.37
CA THR A 344 -19.63 -42.25 57.79
C THR A 344 -18.35 -41.97 58.58
N GLU A 345 -18.61 -41.31 59.73
CA GLU A 345 -18.00 -41.37 61.06
C GLU A 345 -16.60 -40.78 61.25
N ASP A 346 -16.22 -40.07 62.23
CA ASP A 346 -16.72 -39.82 63.60
C ASP A 346 -15.93 -38.70 64.27
N THR A 347 -16.58 -38.01 65.21
CA THR A 347 -16.14 -37.34 66.42
C THR A 347 -14.99 -36.39 66.53
N SER A 348 -15.35 -35.31 67.20
CA SER A 348 -14.84 -34.57 68.37
C SER A 348 -14.16 -33.22 68.11
N GLU A 349 -14.83 -32.21 68.61
CA GLU A 349 -14.46 -31.28 69.70
C GLU A 349 -13.13 -30.53 69.46
N ASP A 350 -12.97 -29.27 69.65
CA ASP A 350 -13.48 -28.33 70.63
C ASP A 350 -12.97 -26.89 70.35
N THR A 351 -13.78 -25.93 70.73
CA THR A 351 -13.53 -24.61 71.34
C THR A 351 -12.59 -23.63 70.68
N SER A 352 -13.11 -22.50 70.47
CA SER A 352 -13.17 -21.21 71.17
C SER A 352 -12.45 -20.05 70.51
N GLU A 353 -13.24 -19.03 70.35
CA GLU A 353 -13.05 -17.62 70.79
C GLU A 353 -11.83 -16.90 70.24
N ASP A 354 -11.85 -15.66 69.90
CA ASP A 354 -12.73 -14.53 70.04
C ASP A 354 -11.97 -13.28 69.51
N THR A 355 -12.75 -12.29 69.22
CA THR A 355 -12.50 -10.84 69.33
C THR A 355 -11.60 -10.10 68.29
N THR A 356 -12.34 -9.24 67.68
CA THR A 356 -12.33 -7.75 67.66
C THR A 356 -11.26 -7.03 66.84
N ASP A 357 -11.86 -6.22 65.97
CA ASP A 357 -11.75 -4.74 65.88
C ASP A 357 -10.40 -4.18 65.41
N ASP A 358 -10.35 -3.41 64.43
CA ASP A 358 -10.62 -1.95 64.38
C ASP A 358 -10.11 -1.32 63.09
N THR A 359 -10.94 -0.51 62.51
CA THR A 359 -10.77 0.71 61.74
C THR A 359 -9.33 1.23 61.53
N THR A 360 -8.95 1.57 60.29
CA THR A 360 -8.73 2.99 59.98
C THR A 360 -8.50 3.22 58.50
N THR A 361 -9.28 4.12 57.95
CA THR A 361 -9.15 4.96 56.78
C THR A 361 -7.81 5.70 56.77
N GLU A 362 -7.12 5.73 55.61
CA GLU A 362 -6.38 6.94 55.19
C GLU A 362 -6.07 6.83 53.69
N GLU A 363 -6.65 7.79 52.93
CA GLU A 363 -6.12 8.30 51.65
C GLU A 363 -4.85 9.09 51.91
N PRO A 364 -3.95 9.18 50.97
CA PRO A 364 -3.37 10.48 50.68
C PRO A 364 -3.45 10.88 49.23
N THR A 365 -3.94 12.06 49.10
CA THR A 365 -3.88 13.08 48.07
C THR A 365 -2.48 13.41 47.60
N THR A 366 -2.50 13.98 46.37
CA THR A 366 -1.62 14.99 45.73
C THR A 366 -0.46 14.46 44.87
N THR A 367 -0.64 14.58 43.57
CA THR A 367 -0.17 15.65 42.64
C THR A 367 1.30 16.01 42.72
N GLU A 368 2.06 15.64 41.69
CA GLU A 368 3.13 16.48 41.13
C GLU A 368 3.26 16.23 39.61
N GLU A 369 2.98 17.30 38.84
CA GLU A 369 3.35 17.46 37.44
C GLU A 369 4.87 17.63 37.32
N PRO A 370 5.55 17.09 36.30
CA PRO A 370 6.88 17.53 35.97
C PRO A 370 6.84 18.69 34.98
N THR A 371 7.39 19.77 35.40
CA THR A 371 7.73 21.00 34.72
C THR A 371 8.60 20.72 33.48
N THR A 372 8.17 21.25 32.37
CA THR A 372 8.92 21.37 31.11
C THR A 372 9.99 22.45 31.26
N GLU A 373 11.27 22.07 31.14
CA GLU A 373 12.37 23.03 30.90
C GLU A 373 12.68 23.02 29.40
N GLU A 374 12.53 24.20 28.77
CA GLU A 374 13.04 24.52 27.44
C GLU A 374 14.57 24.64 27.49
N PRO A 375 15.31 24.09 26.52
CA PRO A 375 16.72 24.46 26.36
C PRO A 375 16.82 25.69 25.44
N THR A 376 17.39 26.71 25.99
CA THR A 376 17.89 27.95 25.37
C THR A 376 18.86 27.63 24.23
N SER A 377 18.61 28.25 23.08
CA SER A 377 19.47 28.29 21.92
C SER A 377 20.69 29.17 22.18
N GLU A 378 21.88 28.63 22.09
CA GLU A 378 23.12 29.37 21.82
C GLU A 378 23.55 29.16 20.37
N GLU A 379 23.57 30.23 19.58
CA GLU A 379 24.20 30.31 18.27
C GLU A 379 25.72 30.33 18.43
N PRO A 380 26.50 29.61 17.62
CA PRO A 380 27.89 29.94 17.41
C PRO A 380 28.04 30.76 16.12
N THR A 381 28.34 32.03 16.29
CA THR A 381 28.96 32.89 15.27
C THR A 381 30.35 32.39 14.94
N SER A 382 30.58 31.98 13.70
CA SER A 382 31.92 31.87 13.12
C SER A 382 31.87 32.34 11.67
N SER A 383 32.31 33.57 11.51
CA SER A 383 32.73 34.16 10.24
C SER A 383 34.02 33.53 9.77
N THR A 384 33.99 32.90 8.59
CA THR A 384 35.22 32.56 7.86
C THR A 384 35.18 33.26 6.50
N GLU A 385 36.07 34.22 6.35
CA GLU A 385 36.35 34.93 5.10
C GLU A 385 36.82 33.95 4.02
N ILE A 386 36.19 34.02 2.85
CA ILE A 386 36.67 33.34 1.65
C ILE A 386 37.52 34.31 0.88
N THR A 387 38.79 34.06 0.88
CA THR A 387 39.79 34.78 0.05
C THR A 387 39.68 34.26 -1.39
N THR A 388 39.29 35.15 -2.28
CA THR A 388 39.38 34.98 -3.74
C THR A 388 40.83 35.09 -4.19
N THR A 389 41.37 34.02 -4.77
CA THR A 389 42.62 34.04 -5.53
C THR A 389 42.29 34.10 -7.01
N GLU A 390 42.70 35.20 -7.65
CA GLU A 390 42.68 35.38 -9.08
C GLU A 390 43.68 34.48 -9.78
N GLU A 391 43.31 33.85 -10.87
CA GLU A 391 44.23 33.19 -11.82
C GLU A 391 44.83 34.25 -12.78
N PRO A 392 46.09 34.10 -13.14
CA PRO A 392 46.70 34.99 -14.17
C PRO A 392 46.50 34.41 -15.56
N SER A 393 45.98 35.26 -16.46
CA SER A 393 46.04 35.08 -17.89
C SER A 393 47.44 34.97 -18.45
N SER A 394 47.71 33.99 -19.31
CA SER A 394 48.86 34.03 -20.24
C SER A 394 48.37 33.75 -21.66
N ASP A 395 48.31 34.86 -22.43
CA ASP A 395 48.52 34.86 -23.87
C ASP A 395 49.90 34.26 -24.19
N ASP A 396 49.99 33.35 -25.11
CA ASP A 396 51.07 33.38 -26.10
C ASP A 396 50.69 32.66 -27.38
N SER A 397 50.72 33.43 -28.45
CA SER A 397 50.66 33.07 -29.85
C SER A 397 52.01 32.56 -30.31
N THR A 398 52.06 31.53 -31.18
CA THR A 398 52.92 31.38 -32.38
C THR A 398 52.63 30.02 -33.03
N ASP A 399 52.00 30.01 -34.17
CA ASP A 399 52.50 29.88 -35.57
C ASP A 399 53.53 28.77 -35.83
N THR A 400 53.23 28.01 -36.83
CA THR A 400 53.98 27.37 -37.92
C THR A 400 53.83 25.85 -38.11
N THR A 401 53.13 25.55 -39.23
CA THR A 401 53.45 24.58 -40.34
C THR A 401 54.14 23.19 -40.02
N GLN A 402 53.48 22.12 -40.27
CA GLN A 402 53.68 21.17 -41.43
C GLN A 402 52.55 20.16 -41.45
#